data_37ecc61fd7a8505c72d0b3bca99e7f58
#
_entry.id   37ecc61fd7a8505c72d0b3bca99e7f58
#
_cell.length_a   1.000
_cell.length_b   1.000
_cell.length_c   1.000
_cell.angle_alpha   90.00
_cell.angle_beta   90.00
_cell.angle_gamma   90.00
#
_symmetry.space_group_name_H-M   'P 1'
#
loop_
_entity.id
_entity.type
_entity.pdbx_description
1 polymer ?
#
loop_
_entity_poly.entity_id
_entity_poly.type
_entity_poly.pdbx_seq_one_letter_code
_entity_poly.pdbx_strand_id
1 'polypeptide(L)'
;MPYEKGPELSGARLEEADFSNARLHAANFEGAKITDAWFYNADISGDLEGLRLNGVEVAPLVAAARARLFPELTQLQAADPQGLAEAWAMIEARWQATVSRARELSEATLNDRVDDEWSFVETLRHLILATDCWLRRMVKGIDRPYHPWGLAGSWLSDPGAWGLEAGANPSLDEVLEVRRARMDEVQHTIAALTSEELERVCVPPDAPGHPNREHTVLACLHVILNEEWEHHRYAVRDLAVLEGN
;
A
#
# COMPACT_ATOMS: atom_id res chain seq x y z
N MET A 1 -22.32 -2.11 -4.45
CA MET A 1 -22.64 -0.66 -4.55
C MET A 1 -21.37 0.10 -4.24
N PRO A 2 -21.01 1.15 -5.01
CA PRO A 2 -19.81 1.93 -4.72
C PRO A 2 -19.89 2.57 -3.34
N TYR A 3 -18.73 2.84 -2.73
CA TYR A 3 -18.68 3.56 -1.46
C TYR A 3 -19.15 5.00 -1.64
N GLU A 4 -20.04 5.43 -0.77
CA GLU A 4 -20.45 6.83 -0.65
C GLU A 4 -19.59 7.51 0.42
N LYS A 5 -19.30 8.81 0.26
CA LYS A 5 -18.61 9.57 1.29
C LYS A 5 -19.48 9.56 2.56
N GLY A 6 -18.96 8.93 3.60
CA GLY A 6 -19.63 8.82 4.89
C GLY A 6 -19.79 10.18 5.60
N PRO A 7 -20.70 10.27 6.56
CA PRO A 7 -20.87 11.46 7.39
C PRO A 7 -19.63 11.72 8.26
N GLU A 8 -19.34 12.99 8.53
CA GLU A 8 -18.36 13.37 9.54
C GLU A 8 -18.96 13.14 10.94
N LEU A 9 -18.40 12.16 11.66
CA LEU A 9 -18.87 11.76 13.00
C LEU A 9 -17.85 12.06 14.09
N SER A 10 -16.83 12.88 13.82
CA SER A 10 -15.82 13.26 14.79
C SER A 10 -16.48 13.87 16.04
N GLY A 11 -16.14 13.33 17.22
CA GLY A 11 -16.71 13.74 18.49
C GLY A 11 -18.18 13.32 18.74
N ALA A 12 -18.81 12.62 17.81
CA ALA A 12 -20.19 12.14 17.99
C ALA A 12 -20.29 11.13 19.14
N ARG A 13 -21.47 11.11 19.78
CA ARG A 13 -21.86 10.06 20.74
C ARG A 13 -23.04 9.32 20.17
N LEU A 14 -22.82 8.05 19.84
CA LEU A 14 -23.82 7.16 19.27
C LEU A 14 -24.18 6.10 20.31
N GLU A 15 -25.46 5.84 20.47
CA GLU A 15 -26.00 4.77 21.30
C GLU A 15 -26.89 3.87 20.41
N GLU A 16 -26.79 2.56 20.60
CA GLU A 16 -27.54 1.56 19.84
C GLU A 16 -27.40 1.66 18.30
N ALA A 17 -26.21 2.14 17.84
CA ALA A 17 -25.92 2.21 16.40
C ALA A 17 -25.76 0.79 15.82
N ASP A 18 -26.47 0.51 14.74
CA ASP A 18 -26.40 -0.78 14.03
C ASP A 18 -25.55 -0.65 12.77
N PHE A 19 -24.39 -1.32 12.75
CA PHE A 19 -23.47 -1.44 11.63
C PHE A 19 -23.47 -2.86 11.03
N SER A 20 -24.51 -3.66 11.28
CA SER A 20 -24.60 -5.03 10.74
C SER A 20 -24.49 -5.02 9.23
N ASN A 21 -23.58 -5.82 8.69
CA ASN A 21 -23.25 -5.91 7.26
C ASN A 21 -22.75 -4.60 6.61
N ALA A 22 -22.40 -3.59 7.39
CA ALA A 22 -21.79 -2.38 6.85
C ALA A 22 -20.37 -2.67 6.35
N ARG A 23 -20.00 -2.02 5.25
CA ARG A 23 -18.64 -1.97 4.75
C ARG A 23 -18.10 -0.55 4.95
N LEU A 24 -17.06 -0.41 5.76
CA LEU A 24 -16.42 0.86 6.05
C LEU A 24 -15.03 0.84 5.39
N HIS A 25 -14.82 1.71 4.41
CA HIS A 25 -13.54 1.84 3.72
C HIS A 25 -12.90 3.18 4.07
N ALA A 26 -11.58 3.18 4.34
CA ALA A 26 -10.81 4.36 4.72
C ALA A 26 -11.42 5.14 5.90
N ALA A 27 -12.07 4.43 6.83
CA ALA A 27 -12.66 5.04 8.02
C ALA A 27 -11.58 5.34 9.06
N ASN A 28 -11.64 6.54 9.65
CA ASN A 28 -10.75 6.94 10.73
C ASN A 28 -11.43 6.72 12.09
N PHE A 29 -10.85 5.84 12.91
CA PHE A 29 -11.28 5.55 14.29
C PHE A 29 -10.29 6.05 15.33
N GLU A 30 -9.37 6.96 14.99
CA GLU A 30 -8.39 7.50 15.92
C GLU A 30 -9.07 8.11 17.15
N GLY A 31 -8.68 7.65 18.34
CA GLY A 31 -9.25 8.09 19.62
C GLY A 31 -10.69 7.64 19.89
N ALA A 32 -11.31 6.86 19.00
CA ALA A 32 -12.66 6.35 19.20
C ALA A 32 -12.71 5.40 20.40
N LYS A 33 -13.81 5.47 21.18
CA LYS A 33 -14.10 4.55 22.27
C LYS A 33 -15.40 3.82 21.97
N ILE A 34 -15.31 2.51 21.77
CA ILE A 34 -16.44 1.62 21.47
C ILE A 34 -16.62 0.71 22.69
N THR A 35 -17.77 0.73 23.31
CA THR A 35 -18.11 -0.07 24.52
C THR A 35 -19.40 -0.84 24.29
N ASP A 36 -19.51 -2.02 24.91
CA ASP A 36 -20.70 -2.88 24.85
C ASP A 36 -21.12 -3.25 23.41
N ALA A 37 -20.13 -3.33 22.51
CA ALA A 37 -20.34 -3.63 21.09
C ALA A 37 -20.20 -5.14 20.80
N TRP A 38 -20.88 -5.57 19.77
CA TRP A 38 -20.82 -6.93 19.26
C TRP A 38 -20.05 -6.96 17.93
N PHE A 39 -18.96 -7.73 17.89
CA PHE A 39 -18.10 -7.88 16.72
C PHE A 39 -18.18 -9.29 16.10
N TYR A 40 -19.36 -9.92 16.15
CA TYR A 40 -19.52 -11.26 15.59
C TYR A 40 -19.30 -11.25 14.07
N ASN A 41 -18.33 -12.04 13.62
CA ASN A 41 -17.94 -12.16 12.22
C ASN A 41 -17.49 -10.83 11.57
N ALA A 42 -17.09 -9.83 12.37
CA ALA A 42 -16.48 -8.62 11.84
C ALA A 42 -15.06 -8.92 11.34
N ASP A 43 -14.71 -8.38 10.17
CA ASP A 43 -13.36 -8.36 9.64
C ASP A 43 -12.82 -6.93 9.72
N ILE A 44 -11.68 -6.75 10.38
CA ILE A 44 -11.07 -5.44 10.62
C ILE A 44 -9.63 -5.49 10.11
N SER A 45 -9.33 -4.66 9.11
CA SER A 45 -7.99 -4.49 8.55
C SER A 45 -7.59 -3.01 8.53
N GLY A 46 -6.30 -2.74 8.63
CA GLY A 46 -5.77 -1.38 8.63
C GLY A 46 -4.56 -1.22 9.56
N ASP A 47 -4.24 0.05 9.88
CA ASP A 47 -3.24 0.37 10.90
C ASP A 47 -3.86 0.13 12.28
N LEU A 48 -3.20 -0.72 13.07
CA LEU A 48 -3.66 -1.16 14.39
C LEU A 48 -2.83 -0.57 15.52
N GLU A 49 -1.97 0.43 15.25
CA GLU A 49 -1.14 1.03 16.29
C GLU A 49 -2.02 1.62 17.43
N GLY A 50 -1.75 1.18 18.65
CA GLY A 50 -2.50 1.60 19.83
C GLY A 50 -3.92 1.03 19.95
N LEU A 51 -4.41 0.22 19.00
CA LEU A 51 -5.71 -0.43 19.12
C LEU A 51 -5.73 -1.40 20.30
N ARG A 52 -6.76 -1.25 21.16
CA ARG A 52 -6.99 -2.12 22.30
C ARG A 52 -8.35 -2.79 22.22
N LEU A 53 -8.38 -4.12 22.35
CA LEU A 53 -9.60 -4.90 22.47
C LEU A 53 -9.69 -5.46 23.91
N ASN A 54 -10.74 -5.14 24.63
CA ASN A 54 -10.93 -5.54 26.04
C ASN A 54 -9.70 -5.25 26.92
N GLY A 55 -9.04 -4.11 26.70
CA GLY A 55 -7.85 -3.69 27.45
C GLY A 55 -6.52 -4.28 26.96
N VAL A 56 -6.53 -5.20 25.98
CA VAL A 56 -5.33 -5.80 25.42
C VAL A 56 -4.93 -5.06 24.14
N GLU A 57 -3.68 -4.64 24.05
CA GLU A 57 -3.12 -4.10 22.81
C GLU A 57 -2.93 -5.22 21.78
N VAL A 58 -3.52 -5.08 20.59
CA VAL A 58 -3.60 -6.18 19.62
C VAL A 58 -2.55 -6.12 18.53
N ALA A 59 -1.99 -4.95 18.23
CA ALA A 59 -1.01 -4.80 17.16
C ALA A 59 0.18 -5.79 17.27
N PRO A 60 0.85 -5.97 18.43
CA PRO A 60 1.92 -6.94 18.57
C PRO A 60 1.48 -8.39 18.39
N LEU A 61 0.24 -8.71 18.83
CA LEU A 61 -0.32 -10.06 18.71
C LEU A 61 -0.61 -10.41 17.25
N VAL A 62 -1.21 -9.46 16.51
CA VAL A 62 -1.48 -9.59 15.08
C VAL A 62 -0.16 -9.71 14.31
N ALA A 63 0.83 -8.85 14.60
CA ALA A 63 2.15 -8.91 13.97
C ALA A 63 2.82 -10.26 14.19
N ALA A 64 2.81 -10.80 15.42
CA ALA A 64 3.37 -12.12 15.73
C ALA A 64 2.62 -13.27 15.03
N ALA A 65 1.31 -13.18 14.89
CA ALA A 65 0.51 -14.16 14.15
C ALA A 65 0.82 -14.08 12.64
N ARG A 66 0.89 -12.87 12.07
CA ARG A 66 1.24 -12.66 10.66
C ARG A 66 2.65 -13.15 10.32
N ALA A 67 3.65 -12.93 11.18
CA ALA A 67 4.99 -13.44 10.98
C ALA A 67 5.06 -14.99 10.94
N ARG A 68 4.13 -15.67 11.63
CA ARG A 68 4.01 -17.14 11.55
C ARG A 68 3.29 -17.63 10.30
N LEU A 69 2.27 -16.89 9.85
CA LEU A 69 1.51 -17.19 8.62
C LEU A 69 2.29 -16.86 7.36
N PHE A 70 3.12 -15.84 7.42
CA PHE A 70 3.92 -15.31 6.33
C PHE A 70 5.37 -15.14 6.79
N PRO A 71 6.17 -16.21 6.86
CA PRO A 71 7.55 -16.15 7.35
C PRO A 71 8.44 -15.15 6.60
N GLU A 72 8.12 -14.90 5.33
CA GLU A 72 8.79 -13.94 4.47
C GLU A 72 8.67 -12.48 4.94
N LEU A 73 7.68 -12.14 5.77
CA LEU A 73 7.58 -10.80 6.38
C LEU A 73 8.84 -10.42 7.17
N THR A 74 9.55 -11.42 7.72
CA THR A 74 10.81 -11.17 8.40
C THR A 74 11.89 -10.69 7.43
N GLN A 75 11.88 -11.15 6.18
CA GLN A 75 12.84 -10.71 5.16
C GLN A 75 12.60 -9.24 4.76
N LEU A 76 11.35 -8.79 4.76
CA LEU A 76 11.01 -7.39 4.46
C LEU A 76 11.55 -6.40 5.51
N GLN A 77 11.92 -6.89 6.69
CA GLN A 77 12.49 -6.10 7.77
C GLN A 77 14.03 -6.18 7.83
N ALA A 78 14.68 -6.63 6.74
CA ALA A 78 16.13 -6.66 6.65
C ALA A 78 16.73 -5.26 6.90
N ALA A 79 17.80 -5.20 7.68
CA ALA A 79 18.43 -3.95 8.11
C ALA A 79 19.83 -3.74 7.49
N ASP A 80 20.17 -4.53 6.48
CA ASP A 80 21.44 -4.45 5.76
C ASP A 80 21.20 -4.56 4.25
N PRO A 81 22.14 -4.05 3.41
CA PRO A 81 21.97 -4.01 1.96
C PRO A 81 21.75 -5.38 1.32
N GLN A 82 22.40 -6.44 1.83
CA GLN A 82 22.25 -7.78 1.28
C GLN A 82 20.85 -8.33 1.55
N GLY A 83 20.37 -8.23 2.78
CA GLY A 83 19.03 -8.68 3.15
C GLY A 83 17.94 -7.91 2.41
N LEU A 84 18.11 -6.60 2.19
CA LEU A 84 17.21 -5.79 1.38
C LEU A 84 17.20 -6.23 -0.09
N ALA A 85 18.37 -6.58 -0.67
CA ALA A 85 18.46 -7.10 -2.03
C ALA A 85 17.76 -8.47 -2.17
N GLU A 86 17.92 -9.35 -1.19
CA GLU A 86 17.24 -10.64 -1.15
C GLU A 86 15.70 -10.48 -1.03
N ALA A 87 15.25 -9.56 -0.17
CA ALA A 87 13.83 -9.22 -0.03
C ALA A 87 13.26 -8.66 -1.34
N TRP A 88 14.00 -7.76 -2.01
CA TRP A 88 13.57 -7.18 -3.28
C TRP A 88 13.48 -8.24 -4.38
N ALA A 89 14.48 -9.11 -4.52
CA ALA A 89 14.45 -10.20 -5.49
C ALA A 89 13.26 -11.16 -5.28
N MET A 90 12.88 -11.41 -4.03
CA MET A 90 11.69 -12.19 -3.70
C MET A 90 10.40 -11.48 -4.16
N ILE A 91 10.28 -10.16 -3.95
CA ILE A 91 9.15 -9.35 -4.43
C ILE A 91 9.07 -9.38 -5.96
N GLU A 92 10.18 -9.16 -6.66
CA GLU A 92 10.24 -9.19 -8.14
C GLU A 92 9.77 -10.54 -8.70
N ALA A 93 10.27 -11.64 -8.14
CA ALA A 93 9.88 -12.98 -8.58
C ALA A 93 8.38 -13.24 -8.39
N ARG A 94 7.79 -12.77 -7.29
CA ARG A 94 6.36 -12.88 -7.02
C ARG A 94 5.53 -12.09 -8.02
N TRP A 95 5.88 -10.82 -8.26
CA TRP A 95 5.18 -10.00 -9.24
C TRP A 95 5.31 -10.55 -10.65
N GLN A 96 6.48 -11.07 -11.04
CA GLN A 96 6.66 -11.70 -12.35
C GLN A 96 5.69 -12.86 -12.56
N ALA A 97 5.55 -13.74 -11.56
CA ALA A 97 4.61 -14.85 -11.62
C ALA A 97 3.14 -14.36 -11.69
N THR A 98 2.79 -13.35 -10.90
CA THR A 98 1.43 -12.81 -10.85
C THR A 98 1.07 -12.06 -12.15
N VAL A 99 1.99 -11.28 -12.71
CA VAL A 99 1.79 -10.62 -14.02
C VAL A 99 1.64 -11.64 -15.14
N SER A 100 2.42 -12.73 -15.12
CA SER A 100 2.27 -13.81 -16.10
C SER A 100 0.89 -14.44 -16.05
N ARG A 101 0.36 -14.66 -14.86
CA ARG A 101 -1.00 -15.15 -14.62
C ARG A 101 -2.06 -14.13 -15.08
N ALA A 102 -1.90 -12.84 -14.72
CA ALA A 102 -2.83 -11.79 -15.13
C ALA A 102 -2.94 -11.64 -16.65
N ARG A 103 -1.86 -11.89 -17.40
CA ARG A 103 -1.86 -11.83 -18.88
C ARG A 103 -2.74 -12.87 -19.56
N GLU A 104 -3.21 -13.88 -18.86
CA GLU A 104 -4.18 -14.86 -19.37
C GLU A 104 -5.62 -14.31 -19.34
N LEU A 105 -5.87 -13.21 -18.62
CA LEU A 105 -7.17 -12.57 -18.53
C LEU A 105 -7.31 -11.42 -19.53
N SER A 106 -8.56 -11.06 -19.84
CA SER A 106 -8.81 -9.92 -20.72
C SER A 106 -8.48 -8.60 -20.03
N GLU A 107 -8.11 -7.59 -20.81
CA GLU A 107 -7.85 -6.25 -20.28
C GLU A 107 -9.07 -5.66 -19.55
N ALA A 108 -10.28 -5.95 -20.03
CA ALA A 108 -11.51 -5.54 -19.36
C ALA A 108 -11.60 -6.16 -17.96
N THR A 109 -11.35 -7.48 -17.84
CA THR A 109 -11.34 -8.20 -16.56
C THR A 109 -10.30 -7.65 -15.58
N LEU A 110 -9.12 -7.25 -16.07
CA LEU A 110 -8.06 -6.68 -15.22
C LEU A 110 -8.38 -5.26 -14.73
N ASN A 111 -9.38 -4.62 -15.31
CA ASN A 111 -9.95 -3.34 -14.85
C ASN A 111 -11.21 -3.52 -13.99
N ASP A 112 -11.74 -4.74 -13.85
CA ASP A 112 -12.83 -5.01 -12.92
C ASP A 112 -12.35 -4.93 -11.47
N ARG A 113 -13.17 -4.34 -10.62
CA ARG A 113 -12.92 -4.22 -9.19
C ARG A 113 -13.56 -5.37 -8.43
N VAL A 114 -12.82 -5.98 -7.53
CA VAL A 114 -13.32 -6.98 -6.58
C VAL A 114 -13.64 -6.27 -5.27
N ASP A 115 -14.84 -6.47 -4.75
CA ASP A 115 -15.31 -5.88 -3.49
C ASP A 115 -15.20 -4.34 -3.41
N ASP A 116 -15.32 -3.64 -4.54
CA ASP A 116 -15.14 -2.19 -4.71
C ASP A 116 -13.71 -1.69 -4.38
N GLU A 117 -12.75 -2.58 -4.19
CA GLU A 117 -11.32 -2.24 -4.04
C GLU A 117 -10.67 -1.93 -5.40
N TRP A 118 -9.41 -1.55 -5.41
CA TRP A 118 -8.70 -1.27 -6.66
C TRP A 118 -8.61 -2.50 -7.57
N SER A 119 -8.82 -2.29 -8.87
CA SER A 119 -8.57 -3.31 -9.87
C SER A 119 -7.08 -3.68 -9.94
N PHE A 120 -6.76 -4.76 -10.66
CA PHE A 120 -5.37 -5.17 -10.86
C PHE A 120 -4.51 -4.04 -11.47
N VAL A 121 -5.02 -3.36 -12.51
CA VAL A 121 -4.31 -2.25 -13.16
C VAL A 121 -4.19 -1.05 -12.23
N GLU A 122 -5.23 -0.71 -11.47
CA GLU A 122 -5.20 0.36 -10.48
C GLU A 122 -4.19 0.09 -9.36
N THR A 123 -4.09 -1.16 -8.88
CA THR A 123 -3.09 -1.58 -7.91
C THR A 123 -1.66 -1.35 -8.43
N LEU A 124 -1.37 -1.70 -9.68
CA LEU A 124 -0.06 -1.44 -10.28
C LEU A 124 0.22 0.06 -10.41
N ARG A 125 -0.78 0.87 -10.74
CA ARG A 125 -0.67 2.34 -10.79
C ARG A 125 -0.37 2.93 -9.40
N HIS A 126 -0.99 2.39 -8.36
CA HIS A 126 -0.69 2.80 -6.98
C HIS A 126 0.78 2.52 -6.61
N LEU A 127 1.31 1.37 -6.98
CA LEU A 127 2.70 1.02 -6.71
C LEU A 127 3.73 1.88 -7.48
N ILE A 128 3.35 2.43 -8.64
CA ILE A 128 4.14 3.48 -9.31
C ILE A 128 4.23 4.70 -8.37
N LEU A 129 3.10 5.16 -7.84
CA LEU A 129 3.06 6.31 -6.93
C LEU A 129 3.83 6.03 -5.64
N ALA A 130 3.68 4.86 -5.04
CA ALA A 130 4.40 4.48 -3.83
C ALA A 130 5.92 4.58 -4.03
N THR A 131 6.44 4.06 -5.15
CA THR A 131 7.86 4.18 -5.49
C THR A 131 8.27 5.64 -5.76
N ASP A 132 7.44 6.42 -6.45
CA ASP A 132 7.68 7.83 -6.69
C ASP A 132 7.73 8.63 -5.36
N CYS A 133 6.86 8.32 -4.41
CA CYS A 133 6.84 8.91 -3.08
C CYS A 133 8.09 8.56 -2.27
N TRP A 134 8.35 7.29 -2.08
CA TRP A 134 9.31 6.84 -1.09
C TRP A 134 10.74 6.75 -1.61
N LEU A 135 10.94 6.31 -2.87
CA LEU A 135 12.28 6.29 -3.46
C LEU A 135 12.62 7.65 -4.07
N ARG A 136 11.83 8.09 -5.03
CA ARG A 136 12.22 9.22 -5.88
C ARG A 136 12.15 10.55 -5.13
N ARG A 137 11.06 10.79 -4.41
CA ARG A 137 10.92 11.99 -3.60
C ARG A 137 11.83 11.97 -2.38
N MET A 138 11.76 10.91 -1.56
CA MET A 138 12.46 10.91 -0.28
C MET A 138 13.94 10.55 -0.42
N VAL A 139 14.25 9.38 -0.94
CA VAL A 139 15.65 8.92 -0.97
C VAL A 139 16.50 9.73 -1.95
N LYS A 140 15.93 10.07 -3.12
CA LYS A 140 16.63 10.81 -4.19
C LYS A 140 16.40 12.33 -4.17
N GLY A 141 15.49 12.84 -3.37
CA GLY A 141 15.22 14.27 -3.20
C GLY A 141 14.65 14.97 -4.46
N ILE A 142 13.90 14.25 -5.30
CA ILE A 142 13.29 14.83 -6.51
C ILE A 142 12.02 15.56 -6.11
N ASP A 143 11.91 16.85 -6.46
CA ASP A 143 10.80 17.73 -6.07
C ASP A 143 9.42 17.22 -6.51
N ARG A 144 9.30 16.85 -7.77
CA ARG A 144 8.05 16.39 -8.40
C ARG A 144 8.28 15.11 -9.18
N PRO A 145 8.43 13.98 -8.48
CA PRO A 145 8.83 12.72 -9.11
C PRO A 145 7.66 11.96 -9.75
N TYR A 146 6.44 12.42 -9.54
CA TYR A 146 5.22 11.63 -9.75
C TYR A 146 4.94 11.40 -11.22
N HIS A 147 4.74 10.15 -11.60
CA HIS A 147 4.26 9.78 -12.93
C HIS A 147 2.78 10.13 -13.05
N PRO A 148 2.30 10.70 -14.17
CA PRO A 148 0.89 11.07 -14.33
C PRO A 148 -0.10 9.93 -14.06
N TRP A 149 0.29 8.69 -14.34
CA TRP A 149 -0.54 7.51 -14.09
C TRP A 149 -0.48 6.96 -12.68
N GLY A 150 0.30 7.57 -11.79
CA GLY A 150 0.30 7.22 -10.37
C GLY A 150 -1.11 7.36 -9.79
N LEU A 151 -1.53 6.39 -8.96
CA LEU A 151 -2.86 6.41 -8.35
C LEU A 151 -2.74 6.58 -6.84
N ALA A 152 -3.33 7.65 -6.32
CA ALA A 152 -3.45 7.90 -4.88
C ALA A 152 -4.78 7.36 -4.34
N GLY A 153 -4.79 6.99 -3.06
CA GLY A 153 -6.03 6.71 -2.34
C GLY A 153 -6.85 7.98 -2.06
N SER A 154 -7.98 7.81 -1.39
CA SER A 154 -8.93 8.89 -1.04
C SER A 154 -8.34 9.96 -0.11
N TRP A 155 -7.18 9.71 0.49
CA TRP A 155 -6.46 10.68 1.33
C TRP A 155 -5.91 11.89 0.55
N LEU A 156 -5.70 11.76 -0.76
CA LEU A 156 -5.25 12.86 -1.62
C LEU A 156 -6.46 13.52 -2.28
N SER A 157 -6.84 14.69 -1.78
CA SER A 157 -8.03 15.41 -2.24
C SER A 157 -7.84 16.10 -3.61
N ASP A 158 -6.61 16.46 -3.97
CA ASP A 158 -6.28 17.10 -5.26
C ASP A 158 -5.09 16.38 -5.93
N PRO A 159 -5.32 15.28 -6.64
CA PRO A 159 -4.28 14.57 -7.39
C PRO A 159 -3.63 15.45 -8.47
N GLY A 160 -4.38 16.37 -9.07
CA GLY A 160 -3.89 17.27 -10.10
C GLY A 160 -2.78 18.22 -9.61
N ALA A 161 -2.80 18.60 -8.33
CA ALA A 161 -1.72 19.40 -7.73
C ALA A 161 -0.36 18.69 -7.75
N TRP A 162 -0.35 17.35 -7.82
CA TRP A 162 0.86 16.53 -7.96
C TRP A 162 1.17 16.15 -9.41
N GLY A 163 0.31 16.55 -10.35
CA GLY A 163 0.42 16.16 -11.76
C GLY A 163 -0.10 14.75 -12.05
N LEU A 164 -0.92 14.18 -11.14
CA LEU A 164 -1.54 12.89 -11.35
C LEU A 164 -2.81 13.03 -12.19
N GLU A 165 -3.00 12.13 -13.12
CA GLU A 165 -4.19 12.02 -13.96
C GLU A 165 -5.09 10.90 -13.39
N ALA A 166 -5.92 11.21 -12.42
CA ALA A 166 -6.79 10.24 -11.73
C ALA A 166 -7.69 9.45 -12.69
N GLY A 167 -8.15 10.11 -13.77
CA GLY A 167 -8.98 9.50 -14.81
C GLY A 167 -8.20 8.77 -15.92
N ALA A 168 -6.87 8.69 -15.84
CA ALA A 168 -6.09 7.95 -16.83
C ALA A 168 -6.48 6.46 -16.83
N ASN A 169 -6.58 5.89 -18.01
CA ASN A 169 -6.87 4.46 -18.20
C ASN A 169 -5.84 3.82 -19.12
N PRO A 170 -4.56 3.73 -18.70
CA PRO A 170 -3.52 3.08 -19.47
C PRO A 170 -3.77 1.57 -19.56
N SER A 171 -3.34 0.95 -20.66
CA SER A 171 -3.31 -0.50 -20.80
C SER A 171 -2.38 -1.16 -19.78
N LEU A 172 -2.57 -2.48 -19.56
CA LEU A 172 -1.67 -3.24 -18.70
C LEU A 172 -0.20 -3.11 -19.12
N ASP A 173 0.07 -3.20 -20.44
CA ASP A 173 1.44 -3.15 -20.96
C ASP A 173 2.11 -1.80 -20.73
N GLU A 174 1.36 -0.70 -20.91
CA GLU A 174 1.85 0.65 -20.61
C GLU A 174 2.18 0.84 -19.12
N VAL A 175 1.30 0.36 -18.23
CA VAL A 175 1.55 0.40 -16.77
C VAL A 175 2.77 -0.44 -16.41
N LEU A 176 2.89 -1.65 -16.98
CA LEU A 176 4.01 -2.54 -16.71
C LEU A 176 5.35 -1.97 -17.20
N GLU A 177 5.36 -1.19 -18.29
CA GLU A 177 6.58 -0.51 -18.74
C GLU A 177 7.06 0.52 -17.69
N VAL A 178 6.16 1.36 -17.19
CA VAL A 178 6.48 2.33 -16.14
C VAL A 178 6.88 1.62 -14.85
N ARG A 179 6.15 0.57 -14.47
CA ARG A 179 6.45 -0.24 -13.28
C ARG A 179 7.85 -0.84 -13.34
N ARG A 180 8.21 -1.46 -14.47
CA ARG A 180 9.53 -2.04 -14.65
C ARG A 180 10.62 -1.00 -14.42
N ALA A 181 10.50 0.19 -15.01
CA ALA A 181 11.47 1.26 -14.80
C ALA A 181 11.59 1.65 -13.31
N ARG A 182 10.48 1.63 -12.54
CA ARG A 182 10.48 1.91 -11.09
C ARG A 182 11.12 0.77 -10.29
N MET A 183 10.83 -0.46 -10.62
CA MET A 183 11.42 -1.64 -9.96
C MET A 183 12.92 -1.71 -10.20
N ASP A 184 13.37 -1.50 -11.44
CA ASP A 184 14.79 -1.41 -11.79
C ASP A 184 15.50 -0.30 -10.99
N GLU A 185 14.82 0.84 -10.78
CA GLU A 185 15.36 1.97 -10.02
C GLU A 185 15.51 1.63 -8.53
N VAL A 186 14.58 0.89 -7.93
CA VAL A 186 14.70 0.36 -6.55
C VAL A 186 15.87 -0.62 -6.46
N GLN A 187 15.93 -1.60 -7.36
CA GLN A 187 17.00 -2.60 -7.41
C GLN A 187 18.38 -1.95 -7.49
N HIS A 188 18.58 -1.01 -8.42
CA HIS A 188 19.86 -0.30 -8.57
C HIS A 188 20.20 0.54 -7.33
N THR A 189 19.18 1.14 -6.70
CA THR A 189 19.41 1.90 -5.48
C THR A 189 19.87 0.98 -4.35
N ILE A 190 19.18 -0.13 -4.10
CA ILE A 190 19.56 -1.10 -3.06
C ILE A 190 20.99 -1.63 -3.32
N ALA A 191 21.32 -1.98 -4.56
CA ALA A 191 22.63 -2.52 -4.92
C ALA A 191 23.79 -1.53 -4.71
N ALA A 192 23.50 -0.23 -4.70
CA ALA A 192 24.50 0.83 -4.48
C ALA A 192 24.64 1.26 -3.02
N LEU A 193 23.74 0.84 -2.11
CA LEU A 193 23.72 1.29 -0.73
C LEU A 193 24.82 0.62 0.11
N THR A 194 25.34 1.40 1.06
CA THR A 194 26.14 0.93 2.18
C THR A 194 25.31 0.92 3.46
N SER A 195 25.79 0.22 4.50
CA SER A 195 25.09 0.23 5.80
C SER A 195 25.02 1.65 6.41
N GLU A 196 26.00 2.51 6.14
CA GLU A 196 25.99 3.89 6.60
C GLU A 196 24.91 4.73 5.89
N GLU A 197 24.74 4.51 4.59
CA GLU A 197 23.71 5.22 3.82
C GLU A 197 22.29 4.84 4.21
N LEU A 198 22.07 3.64 4.75
CA LEU A 198 20.75 3.23 5.26
C LEU A 198 20.27 4.11 6.42
N GLU A 199 21.23 4.60 7.25
CA GLU A 199 20.94 5.49 8.38
C GLU A 199 20.78 6.96 7.98
N ARG A 200 21.09 7.32 6.74
CA ARG A 200 20.98 8.69 6.25
C ARG A 200 19.53 9.16 6.32
N VAL A 201 19.33 10.33 6.97
CA VAL A 201 18.02 10.99 7.04
C VAL A 201 17.71 11.67 5.71
N CYS A 202 16.55 11.35 5.17
CA CYS A 202 15.98 11.98 3.99
C CYS A 202 15.03 13.09 4.43
N VAL A 203 15.27 14.31 3.95
CA VAL A 203 14.41 15.46 4.19
C VAL A 203 13.49 15.61 2.98
N PRO A 204 12.17 15.72 3.17
CA PRO A 204 11.25 15.89 2.05
C PRO A 204 11.53 17.22 1.32
N PRO A 205 11.48 17.25 -0.02
CA PRO A 205 11.56 18.49 -0.78
C PRO A 205 10.45 19.48 -0.41
N ASP A 206 10.69 20.79 -0.65
CA ASP A 206 9.73 21.85 -0.34
C ASP A 206 8.44 21.78 -1.17
N ALA A 207 8.50 21.19 -2.37
CA ALA A 207 7.31 21.00 -3.20
C ALA A 207 6.24 20.16 -2.49
N PRO A 208 4.94 20.50 -2.63
CA PRO A 208 3.87 19.69 -2.05
C PRO A 208 3.95 18.24 -2.48
N GLY A 209 3.79 17.33 -1.52
CA GLY A 209 3.89 15.89 -1.79
C GLY A 209 3.86 15.04 -0.52
N HIS A 210 3.94 13.73 -0.70
CA HIS A 210 3.98 12.75 0.36
C HIS A 210 5.23 11.86 0.18
N PRO A 211 5.92 11.47 1.26
CA PRO A 211 5.76 11.93 2.65
C PRO A 211 6.19 13.40 2.84
N ASN A 212 5.76 13.99 3.96
CA ASN A 212 6.02 15.39 4.30
C ASN A 212 6.84 15.56 5.60
N ARG A 213 7.45 14.48 6.09
CA ARG A 213 8.33 14.45 7.27
C ARG A 213 9.58 13.64 6.96
N GLU A 214 10.59 13.80 7.80
CA GLU A 214 11.87 13.10 7.69
C GLU A 214 11.72 11.59 7.94
N HIS A 215 12.49 10.81 7.19
CA HIS A 215 12.62 9.36 7.33
C HIS A 215 14.07 8.95 7.03
N THR A 216 14.54 7.83 7.58
CA THR A 216 15.80 7.25 7.11
C THR A 216 15.61 6.57 5.76
N VAL A 217 16.72 6.37 5.02
CA VAL A 217 16.70 5.57 3.78
C VAL A 217 16.11 4.19 4.04
N LEU A 218 16.54 3.55 5.14
CA LEU A 218 16.03 2.23 5.54
C LEU A 218 14.53 2.25 5.75
N ALA A 219 13.99 3.23 6.46
CA ALA A 219 12.55 3.36 6.67
C ALA A 219 11.79 3.53 5.35
N CYS A 220 12.31 4.34 4.41
CA CYS A 220 11.70 4.50 3.09
C CYS A 220 11.67 3.18 2.30
N LEU A 221 12.76 2.39 2.34
CA LEU A 221 12.83 1.09 1.68
C LEU A 221 11.88 0.07 2.31
N HIS A 222 11.78 0.06 3.65
CA HIS A 222 10.80 -0.81 4.33
C HIS A 222 9.36 -0.50 3.92
N VAL A 223 9.02 0.78 3.73
CA VAL A 223 7.68 1.13 3.22
C VAL A 223 7.49 0.59 1.81
N ILE A 224 8.45 0.78 0.90
CA ILE A 224 8.36 0.24 -0.47
C ILE A 224 8.15 -1.28 -0.45
N LEU A 225 8.95 -2.01 0.33
CA LEU A 225 8.82 -3.47 0.44
C LEU A 225 7.46 -3.89 0.99
N ASN A 226 6.94 -3.19 2.00
CA ASN A 226 5.62 -3.47 2.57
C ASN A 226 4.48 -3.15 1.60
N GLU A 227 4.53 -2.01 0.88
CA GLU A 227 3.57 -1.65 -0.16
C GLU A 227 3.50 -2.73 -1.24
N GLU A 228 4.66 -3.14 -1.75
CA GLU A 228 4.76 -4.19 -2.77
C GLU A 228 4.18 -5.52 -2.27
N TRP A 229 4.48 -5.89 -1.04
CA TRP A 229 4.01 -7.13 -0.44
C TRP A 229 2.50 -7.15 -0.21
N GLU A 230 1.95 -6.13 0.43
CA GLU A 230 0.53 -6.08 0.76
C GLU A 230 -0.32 -6.00 -0.51
N HIS A 231 0.05 -5.14 -1.45
CA HIS A 231 -0.67 -5.01 -2.72
C HIS A 231 -0.53 -6.24 -3.61
N HIS A 232 0.60 -6.96 -3.54
CA HIS A 232 0.72 -8.24 -4.20
C HIS A 232 -0.27 -9.28 -3.64
N ARG A 233 -0.46 -9.32 -2.31
CA ARG A 233 -1.43 -10.23 -1.69
C ARG A 233 -2.86 -9.93 -2.13
N TYR A 234 -3.23 -8.66 -2.18
CA TYR A 234 -4.54 -8.25 -2.70
C TYR A 234 -4.69 -8.62 -4.17
N ALA A 235 -3.72 -8.32 -5.00
CA ALA A 235 -3.72 -8.68 -6.41
C ALA A 235 -3.91 -10.19 -6.64
N VAL A 236 -3.22 -11.04 -5.86
CA VAL A 236 -3.36 -12.51 -5.96
C VAL A 236 -4.76 -12.98 -5.54
N ARG A 237 -5.32 -12.40 -4.46
CA ARG A 237 -6.69 -12.68 -4.00
C ARG A 237 -7.70 -12.34 -5.09
N ASP A 238 -7.61 -11.15 -5.64
CA ASP A 238 -8.59 -10.63 -6.58
C ASP A 238 -8.52 -11.33 -7.94
N LEU A 239 -7.30 -11.66 -8.41
CA LEU A 239 -7.14 -12.49 -9.61
C LEU A 239 -7.79 -13.87 -9.42
N ALA A 240 -7.72 -14.48 -8.25
CA ALA A 240 -8.40 -15.76 -8.00
C ALA A 240 -9.93 -15.64 -8.14
N VAL A 241 -10.52 -14.54 -7.68
CA VAL A 241 -11.95 -14.26 -7.86
C VAL A 241 -12.28 -14.03 -9.34
N LEU A 242 -11.48 -13.23 -10.04
CA LEU A 242 -11.70 -12.91 -11.46
C LEU A 242 -11.52 -14.12 -12.39
N GLU A 243 -10.72 -15.09 -12.02
CA GLU A 243 -10.55 -16.37 -12.71
C GLU A 243 -11.71 -17.36 -12.44
N GLY A 244 -12.60 -17.04 -11.50
CA GLY A 244 -13.72 -17.90 -11.11
C GLY A 244 -13.33 -19.07 -10.20
N ASN A 245 -12.23 -18.95 -9.45
CA ASN A 245 -11.71 -19.95 -8.51
C ASN A 245 -12.12 -19.63 -7.07
#